data_294c29d0c90044737b66cc264b79594c
#
_entry.id   294c29d0c90044737b66cc264b79594c
#
_cell.length_a   1.000
_cell.length_b   1.000
_cell.length_c   1.000
_cell.angle_alpha   90.00
_cell.angle_beta   90.00
_cell.angle_gamma   90.00
#
_symmetry.space_group_name_H-M   'P 1'
#
loop_
_entity.id
_entity.type
_entity.pdbx_description
1 polymer ?
#
loop_
_entity_poly.entity_id
_entity_poly.type
_entity_poly.pdbx_seq_one_letter_code
_entity_poly.pdbx_strand_id
1 'polypeptide(L)'
;QHRFGVKQRRALKEKGDNVDVLMMSATPIPRTLASSLYGNMDISSVMSMPSGRKGCDTYLIKKNSIVDILDDLKRQLDLGKQIYIVASSIEASDSFNGKDVNSLYESLIDVFKPYKVALLHGKKTSEEKDEILDEFRDNKIQILVSTTVIEVGINVSNATVMVIYDSDRFGLSQIHQ
;
A
#
# COMPACT_ATOMS: atom_id res chain seq x y z
N GLN A 1 0.49 13.67 -1.58
CA GLN A 1 0.71 14.72 -2.60
C GLN A 1 0.66 14.25 -4.04
N HIS A 2 0.98 12.99 -4.33
CA HIS A 2 1.00 12.47 -5.71
C HIS A 2 -0.35 12.55 -6.43
N ARG A 3 -1.45 12.71 -5.70
CA ARG A 3 -2.81 12.85 -6.25
C ARG A 3 -3.18 14.28 -6.67
N PHE A 4 -2.40 15.28 -6.25
CA PHE A 4 -2.70 16.68 -6.57
C PHE A 4 -1.92 17.14 -7.81
N GLY A 5 -2.64 17.41 -8.88
CA GLY A 5 -2.07 17.97 -10.10
C GLY A 5 -1.58 19.42 -9.91
N VAL A 6 -0.79 19.91 -10.87
CA VAL A 6 -0.23 21.28 -10.84
C VAL A 6 -1.34 22.35 -10.70
N LYS A 7 -2.48 22.17 -11.40
CA LYS A 7 -3.63 23.10 -11.33
C LYS A 7 -4.22 23.19 -9.92
N GLN A 8 -4.37 22.05 -9.24
CA GLN A 8 -4.93 22.02 -7.87
C GLN A 8 -3.99 22.68 -6.86
N ARG A 9 -2.67 22.47 -7.03
CA ARG A 9 -1.65 23.14 -6.19
C ARG A 9 -1.63 24.63 -6.39
N ARG A 10 -1.79 25.09 -7.63
CA ARG A 10 -1.88 26.51 -7.97
C ARG A 10 -3.13 27.14 -7.36
N ALA A 11 -4.28 26.48 -7.50
CA ALA A 11 -5.54 26.95 -6.91
C ALA A 11 -5.49 27.08 -5.36
N LEU A 12 -4.67 26.26 -4.69
CA LEU A 12 -4.45 26.42 -3.24
C LEU A 12 -3.65 27.68 -2.91
N LYS A 13 -2.63 28.00 -3.71
CA LYS A 13 -1.84 29.24 -3.52
C LYS A 13 -2.65 30.50 -3.83
N GLU A 14 -3.61 30.42 -4.73
CA GLU A 14 -4.45 31.56 -5.15
C GLU A 14 -5.60 31.85 -4.17
N LYS A 15 -5.77 31.07 -3.09
CA LYS A 15 -6.84 31.26 -2.08
C LYS A 15 -6.62 32.45 -1.14
N GLY A 16 -5.43 33.06 -1.12
CA GLY A 16 -5.15 34.24 -0.29
C GLY A 16 -3.76 34.81 -0.58
N ASP A 17 -3.57 36.07 -0.26
CA ASP A 17 -2.34 36.80 -0.56
C ASP A 17 -1.12 36.38 0.25
N ASN A 18 -1.33 35.69 1.40
CA ASN A 18 -0.27 35.23 2.31
C ASN A 18 -0.54 33.79 2.78
N VAL A 19 -0.64 32.84 1.83
CA VAL A 19 -0.88 31.43 2.19
C VAL A 19 0.45 30.68 2.27
N ASP A 20 0.77 30.19 3.46
CA ASP A 20 1.86 29.24 3.65
C ASP A 20 1.45 27.85 3.19
N VAL A 21 2.29 27.20 2.37
CA VAL A 21 2.00 25.90 1.79
C VAL A 21 3.07 24.88 2.22
N LEU A 22 2.67 23.92 3.04
CA LEU A 22 3.50 22.79 3.40
C LEU A 22 3.16 21.60 2.51
N MET A 23 4.14 21.13 1.75
CA MET A 23 4.03 19.94 0.92
C MET A 23 4.79 18.78 1.55
N MET A 24 4.10 17.65 1.79
CA MET A 24 4.70 16.45 2.38
C MET A 24 4.62 15.28 1.40
N SER A 25 5.66 14.47 1.34
CA SER A 25 5.71 13.22 0.59
C SER A 25 6.47 12.16 1.38
N ALA A 26 5.96 10.93 1.37
CA ALA A 26 6.65 9.79 1.95
C ALA A 26 7.64 9.15 0.97
N THR A 27 7.57 9.51 -0.32
CA THR A 27 8.52 9.01 -1.33
C THR A 27 9.76 9.89 -1.39
N PRO A 28 10.96 9.30 -1.43
CA PRO A 28 12.18 10.08 -1.60
C PRO A 28 12.18 10.75 -2.97
N ILE A 29 12.20 12.08 -2.96
CA ILE A 29 12.35 12.89 -4.17
C ILE A 29 13.78 13.42 -4.19
N PRO A 30 14.59 13.10 -5.21
CA PRO A 30 15.93 13.66 -5.33
C PRO A 30 15.90 15.19 -5.24
N ARG A 31 16.83 15.78 -4.48
CA ARG A 31 16.84 17.22 -4.22
C ARG A 31 16.83 18.07 -5.50
N THR A 32 17.56 17.62 -6.52
CA THR A 32 17.60 18.23 -7.84
C THR A 32 16.24 18.25 -8.53
N LEU A 33 15.50 17.14 -8.47
CA LEU A 33 14.16 17.03 -9.03
C LEU A 33 13.18 17.88 -8.23
N ALA A 34 13.29 17.89 -6.91
CA ALA A 34 12.46 18.71 -6.05
C ALA A 34 12.63 20.21 -6.34
N SER A 35 13.87 20.68 -6.50
CA SER A 35 14.16 22.06 -6.87
C SER A 35 13.59 22.44 -8.25
N SER A 36 13.66 21.53 -9.22
CA SER A 36 13.09 21.76 -10.56
C SER A 36 11.56 21.79 -10.56
N LEU A 37 10.91 20.97 -9.71
CA LEU A 37 9.45 20.85 -9.65
C LEU A 37 8.79 21.93 -8.78
N TYR A 38 9.49 22.38 -7.75
CA TYR A 38 8.90 23.23 -6.71
C TYR A 38 9.51 24.63 -6.63
N GLY A 39 10.54 24.92 -7.44
CA GLY A 39 11.15 26.24 -7.50
C GLY A 39 11.78 26.65 -6.15
N ASN A 40 11.41 27.82 -5.66
CA ASN A 40 11.98 28.44 -4.45
C ASN A 40 11.38 27.90 -3.13
N MET A 41 11.13 26.59 -3.03
CA MET A 41 10.66 25.99 -1.78
C MET A 41 11.83 25.45 -0.96
N ASP A 42 11.82 25.72 0.33
CA ASP A 42 12.74 25.10 1.28
C ASP A 42 12.39 23.62 1.45
N ILE A 43 13.44 22.77 1.48
CA ILE A 43 13.26 21.32 1.60
C ILE A 43 13.84 20.86 2.93
N SER A 44 12.97 20.30 3.75
CA SER A 44 13.36 19.61 4.99
C SER A 44 13.14 18.11 4.85
N SER A 45 14.14 17.32 5.23
CA SER A 45 14.08 15.86 5.17
C SER A 45 14.11 15.27 6.58
N VAL A 46 13.12 14.46 6.91
CA VAL A 46 13.08 13.69 8.16
C VAL A 46 13.73 12.34 7.88
N MET A 47 14.97 12.15 8.34
CA MET A 47 15.78 10.96 8.09
C MET A 47 15.73 9.93 9.23
N SER A 48 15.20 10.31 10.39
CA SER A 48 15.08 9.44 11.55
C SER A 48 13.83 8.58 11.48
N MET A 49 13.98 7.29 11.83
CA MET A 49 12.83 6.42 12.04
C MET A 49 12.27 6.61 13.45
N PRO A 50 10.94 6.48 13.64
CA PRO A 50 10.36 6.43 14.98
C PRO A 50 10.99 5.33 15.83
N SER A 51 11.12 5.57 17.13
CA SER A 51 11.65 4.59 18.08
C SER A 51 10.83 3.29 18.04
N GLY A 52 11.51 2.15 18.01
CA GLY A 52 10.89 0.83 17.96
C GLY A 52 10.53 0.31 16.56
N ARG A 53 10.69 1.10 15.50
CA ARG A 53 10.49 0.62 14.13
C ARG A 53 11.73 -0.13 13.66
N LYS A 54 11.57 -1.42 13.38
CA LYS A 54 12.61 -2.26 12.77
C LYS A 54 12.61 -2.06 11.26
N GLY A 55 13.75 -2.31 10.62
CA GLY A 55 13.85 -2.35 9.16
C GLY A 55 12.95 -3.43 8.55
N CYS A 56 12.87 -3.45 7.23
CA CYS A 56 12.13 -4.44 6.47
C CYS A 56 13.11 -5.26 5.63
N ASP A 57 12.99 -6.58 5.70
CA ASP A 57 13.68 -7.49 4.79
C ASP A 57 12.82 -7.70 3.55
N THR A 58 13.41 -7.51 2.37
CA THR A 58 12.69 -7.59 1.10
C THR A 58 13.21 -8.76 0.29
N TYR A 59 12.31 -9.61 -0.16
CA TYR A 59 12.61 -10.80 -0.96
C TYR A 59 11.93 -10.71 -2.31
N LEU A 60 12.67 -10.94 -3.39
CA LEU A 60 12.12 -11.08 -4.72
C LEU A 60 11.82 -12.56 -5.01
N ILE A 61 10.54 -12.87 -5.21
CA ILE A 61 10.08 -14.22 -5.47
C ILE A 61 9.76 -14.36 -6.96
N LYS A 62 10.27 -15.41 -7.58
CA LYS A 62 9.99 -15.71 -8.99
C LYS A 62 8.52 -16.11 -9.17
N LYS A 63 7.97 -15.78 -10.34
CA LYS A 63 6.61 -16.17 -10.74
C LYS A 63 6.39 -17.67 -10.51
N ASN A 64 5.33 -18.05 -9.84
CA ASN A 64 4.93 -19.40 -9.39
C ASN A 64 5.50 -19.87 -8.03
N SER A 65 6.23 -19.03 -7.32
CA SER A 65 6.88 -19.42 -6.06
C SER A 65 6.10 -19.02 -4.80
N ILE A 66 4.83 -18.62 -4.91
CA ILE A 66 4.04 -18.32 -3.68
C ILE A 66 3.87 -19.56 -2.82
N VAL A 67 3.88 -20.74 -3.45
CA VAL A 67 3.84 -22.02 -2.72
C VAL A 67 5.06 -22.17 -1.82
N ASP A 68 6.22 -21.67 -2.25
CA ASP A 68 7.47 -21.76 -1.50
C ASP A 68 7.47 -20.89 -0.23
N ILE A 69 6.66 -19.82 -0.22
CA ILE A 69 6.53 -18.93 0.94
C ILE A 69 5.26 -19.17 1.76
N LEU A 70 4.39 -20.06 1.29
CA LEU A 70 3.09 -20.30 1.93
C LEU A 70 3.24 -20.77 3.38
N ASP A 71 4.19 -21.63 3.64
CA ASP A 71 4.47 -22.13 4.99
C ASP A 71 5.00 -21.02 5.90
N ASP A 72 5.83 -20.12 5.36
CA ASP A 72 6.33 -18.97 6.12
C ASP A 72 5.20 -17.98 6.43
N LEU A 73 4.30 -17.74 5.47
CA LEU A 73 3.12 -16.90 5.68
C LEU A 73 2.19 -17.50 6.74
N LYS A 74 1.91 -18.80 6.67
CA LYS A 74 1.11 -19.51 7.66
C LYS A 74 1.76 -19.45 9.05
N ARG A 75 3.06 -19.63 9.14
CA ARG A 75 3.80 -19.49 10.40
C ARG A 75 3.63 -18.10 11.01
N GLN A 76 3.65 -17.04 10.20
CA GLN A 76 3.40 -15.69 10.71
C GLN A 76 1.96 -15.52 11.22
N LEU A 77 0.99 -16.11 10.53
CA LEU A 77 -0.40 -16.11 10.97
C LEU A 77 -0.59 -16.90 12.29
N ASP A 78 0.08 -18.06 12.43
CA ASP A 78 0.07 -18.87 13.67
C ASP A 78 0.67 -18.12 14.85
N LEU A 79 1.63 -17.21 14.60
CA LEU A 79 2.18 -16.29 15.59
C LEU A 79 1.25 -15.09 15.88
N GLY A 80 0.05 -15.08 15.34
CA GLY A 80 -0.94 -14.02 15.50
C GLY A 80 -0.63 -12.76 14.70
N LYS A 81 0.27 -12.82 13.71
CA LYS A 81 0.59 -11.71 12.82
C LYS A 81 -0.43 -11.58 11.70
N GLN A 82 -0.46 -10.41 11.07
CA GLN A 82 -1.35 -10.12 9.96
C GLN A 82 -0.55 -9.85 8.69
N ILE A 83 -1.19 -10.08 7.55
CA ILE A 83 -0.56 -10.02 6.23
C ILE A 83 -1.34 -9.05 5.34
N TYR A 84 -0.62 -8.14 4.68
CA TYR A 84 -1.12 -7.40 3.53
C TYR A 84 -0.76 -8.12 2.23
N ILE A 85 -1.72 -8.25 1.33
CA ILE A 85 -1.50 -8.74 -0.04
C ILE A 85 -1.97 -7.66 -1.00
N VAL A 86 -1.06 -7.13 -1.80
CA VAL A 86 -1.33 -6.04 -2.74
C VAL A 86 -1.27 -6.57 -4.17
N ALA A 87 -2.29 -6.28 -4.97
CA ALA A 87 -2.36 -6.62 -6.38
C ALA A 87 -2.65 -5.38 -7.25
N SER A 88 -2.21 -5.39 -8.50
CA SER A 88 -2.19 -4.17 -9.33
C SER A 88 -3.53 -3.72 -9.90
N SER A 89 -4.54 -4.58 -10.01
CA SER A 89 -5.82 -4.22 -10.66
C SER A 89 -6.99 -5.09 -10.22
N ILE A 90 -8.21 -4.51 -10.36
CA ILE A 90 -9.49 -5.20 -10.17
C ILE A 90 -9.98 -5.84 -11.48
N GLU A 91 -9.57 -5.31 -12.62
CA GLU A 91 -10.06 -5.73 -13.93
C GLU A 91 -9.00 -6.56 -14.66
N ALA A 92 -9.44 -7.72 -15.18
CA ALA A 92 -8.66 -8.45 -16.16
C ALA A 92 -8.48 -7.57 -17.41
N SER A 93 -7.34 -6.92 -17.55
CA SER A 93 -6.97 -6.36 -18.84
C SER A 93 -6.69 -7.54 -19.80
N ASP A 94 -7.17 -7.43 -21.02
CA ASP A 94 -7.19 -8.43 -22.12
C ASP A 94 -5.83 -9.04 -22.53
N SER A 95 -4.86 -9.09 -21.67
CA SER A 95 -3.56 -9.66 -22.02
C SER A 95 -2.94 -10.45 -20.87
N PHE A 96 -2.92 -11.76 -21.07
CA PHE A 96 -2.01 -12.74 -20.49
C PHE A 96 -2.01 -12.91 -18.97
N ASN A 97 -2.70 -13.95 -18.50
CA ASN A 97 -2.52 -14.61 -17.18
C ASN A 97 -2.59 -13.72 -15.90
N GLY A 98 -3.09 -12.50 -15.98
CA GLY A 98 -3.38 -11.69 -14.80
C GLY A 98 -4.63 -12.23 -14.10
N LYS A 99 -4.48 -12.96 -13.01
CA LYS A 99 -5.59 -13.19 -12.10
C LYS A 99 -6.03 -11.81 -11.64
N ASP A 100 -7.30 -11.46 -11.86
CA ASP A 100 -7.85 -10.27 -11.26
C ASP A 100 -7.81 -10.40 -9.73
N VAL A 101 -7.92 -9.32 -9.01
CA VAL A 101 -7.84 -9.34 -7.56
C VAL A 101 -8.95 -10.18 -6.92
N ASN A 102 -10.09 -10.37 -7.60
CA ASN A 102 -11.19 -11.19 -7.10
C ASN A 102 -10.83 -12.68 -7.19
N SER A 103 -10.31 -13.14 -8.34
CA SER A 103 -9.85 -14.53 -8.51
C SER A 103 -8.70 -14.85 -7.54
N LEU A 104 -7.81 -13.89 -7.32
CA LEU A 104 -6.75 -14.01 -6.33
C LEU A 104 -7.35 -14.16 -4.93
N TYR A 105 -8.27 -13.28 -4.55
CA TYR A 105 -8.96 -13.31 -3.28
C TYR A 105 -9.65 -14.66 -3.03
N GLU A 106 -10.44 -15.16 -4.00
CA GLU A 106 -11.10 -16.45 -3.90
C GLU A 106 -10.11 -17.59 -3.67
N SER A 107 -9.01 -17.61 -4.42
CA SER A 107 -7.97 -18.63 -4.24
C SER A 107 -7.31 -18.55 -2.86
N LEU A 108 -7.15 -17.37 -2.31
CA LEU A 108 -6.52 -17.17 -1.00
C LEU A 108 -7.43 -17.58 0.16
N ILE A 109 -8.75 -17.43 0.03
CA ILE A 109 -9.69 -17.89 1.06
C ILE A 109 -9.49 -19.38 1.34
N ASP A 110 -9.38 -20.20 0.30
CA ASP A 110 -9.23 -21.65 0.47
C ASP A 110 -7.86 -22.03 1.00
N VAL A 111 -6.82 -21.37 0.50
CA VAL A 111 -5.42 -21.67 0.85
C VAL A 111 -5.11 -21.33 2.30
N PHE A 112 -5.71 -20.25 2.83
CA PHE A 112 -5.40 -19.73 4.16
C PHE A 112 -6.42 -20.11 5.23
N LYS A 113 -7.36 -21.02 4.98
CA LYS A 113 -8.22 -21.55 6.05
C LYS A 113 -7.37 -22.06 7.22
N PRO A 114 -7.73 -21.77 8.49
CA PRO A 114 -8.98 -21.16 8.96
C PRO A 114 -8.94 -19.62 9.10
N TYR A 115 -7.92 -18.93 8.60
CA TYR A 115 -7.74 -17.49 8.76
C TYR A 115 -8.74 -16.71 7.91
N LYS A 116 -9.23 -15.58 8.45
CA LYS A 116 -10.16 -14.69 7.74
C LYS A 116 -9.40 -13.81 6.75
N VAL A 117 -9.79 -13.91 5.48
CA VAL A 117 -9.31 -13.08 4.38
C VAL A 117 -10.37 -12.06 4.02
N ALA A 118 -9.99 -10.81 3.82
CA ALA A 118 -10.90 -9.77 3.32
C ALA A 118 -10.32 -9.08 2.09
N LEU A 119 -11.22 -8.56 1.26
CA LEU A 119 -10.87 -7.83 0.04
C LEU A 119 -11.24 -6.37 0.15
N LEU A 120 -10.26 -5.49 -0.07
CA LEU A 120 -10.41 -4.05 -0.09
C LEU A 120 -10.06 -3.48 -1.46
N HIS A 121 -11.01 -2.82 -2.12
CA HIS A 121 -10.78 -2.21 -3.43
C HIS A 121 -11.54 -0.89 -3.61
N GLY A 122 -11.19 -0.14 -4.67
CA GLY A 122 -11.72 1.20 -4.92
C GLY A 122 -13.23 1.29 -5.13
N LYS A 123 -13.89 0.21 -5.59
CA LYS A 123 -15.33 0.17 -5.87
C LYS A 123 -16.20 0.03 -4.61
N LYS A 124 -15.62 -0.30 -3.45
CA LYS A 124 -16.35 -0.36 -2.17
C LYS A 124 -16.70 1.04 -1.68
N THR A 125 -17.83 1.17 -0.97
CA THR A 125 -18.22 2.42 -0.32
C THR A 125 -17.22 2.81 0.78
N SER A 126 -17.28 4.05 1.24
CA SER A 126 -16.39 4.50 2.34
C SER A 126 -16.67 3.73 3.61
N GLU A 127 -17.94 3.51 3.92
CA GLU A 127 -18.40 2.79 5.10
C GLU A 127 -17.91 1.33 5.10
N GLU A 128 -18.05 0.63 3.97
CA GLU A 128 -17.53 -0.75 3.83
C GLU A 128 -16.00 -0.81 3.99
N LYS A 129 -15.29 0.20 3.50
CA LYS A 129 -13.82 0.28 3.65
C LYS A 129 -13.44 0.48 5.10
N ASP A 130 -14.10 1.39 5.78
CA ASP A 130 -13.83 1.70 7.19
C ASP A 130 -14.11 0.48 8.08
N GLU A 131 -15.21 -0.23 7.84
CA GLU A 131 -15.56 -1.46 8.57
C GLU A 131 -14.46 -2.55 8.38
N ILE A 132 -14.05 -2.82 7.15
CA ILE A 132 -12.98 -3.80 6.87
C ILE A 132 -11.67 -3.40 7.54
N LEU A 133 -11.34 -2.12 7.52
CA LEU A 133 -10.11 -1.61 8.12
C LEU A 133 -10.13 -1.67 9.64
N ASP A 134 -11.27 -1.41 10.25
CA ASP A 134 -11.46 -1.55 11.69
C ASP A 134 -11.38 -3.02 12.11
N GLU A 135 -12.05 -3.94 11.39
CA GLU A 135 -11.92 -5.38 11.63
C GLU A 135 -10.48 -5.88 11.46
N PHE A 136 -9.74 -5.35 10.49
CA PHE A 136 -8.32 -5.68 10.30
C PHE A 136 -7.46 -5.12 11.44
N ARG A 137 -7.71 -3.90 11.88
CA ARG A 137 -7.04 -3.29 13.04
C ARG A 137 -7.28 -4.07 14.33
N ASP A 138 -8.49 -4.55 14.52
CA ASP A 138 -8.92 -5.36 15.67
C ASP A 138 -8.44 -6.83 15.60
N ASN A 139 -7.67 -7.20 14.57
CA ASN A 139 -7.24 -8.57 14.30
C ASN A 139 -8.38 -9.59 14.11
N LYS A 140 -9.56 -9.12 13.72
CA LYS A 140 -10.68 -9.99 13.31
C LYS A 140 -10.48 -10.53 11.89
N ILE A 141 -9.72 -9.80 11.07
CA ILE A 141 -9.25 -10.20 9.75
C ILE A 141 -7.74 -10.37 9.84
N GLN A 142 -7.21 -11.50 9.38
CA GLN A 142 -5.78 -11.80 9.43
C GLN A 142 -5.06 -11.48 8.13
N ILE A 143 -5.77 -11.54 7.01
CA ILE A 143 -5.21 -11.25 5.68
C ILE A 143 -6.06 -10.22 4.97
N LEU A 144 -5.44 -9.11 4.57
CA LEU A 144 -6.10 -8.07 3.81
C LEU A 144 -5.55 -8.02 2.38
N VAL A 145 -6.38 -8.43 1.42
CA VAL A 145 -6.10 -8.33 -0.01
C VAL A 145 -6.57 -6.97 -0.51
N SER A 146 -5.73 -6.25 -1.22
CA SER A 146 -6.11 -4.92 -1.71
C SER A 146 -5.50 -4.59 -3.05
N THR A 147 -6.11 -3.63 -3.74
CA THR A 147 -5.47 -2.90 -4.82
C THR A 147 -4.68 -1.71 -4.26
N THR A 148 -3.98 -0.97 -5.10
CA THR A 148 -3.11 0.18 -4.75
C THR A 148 -3.70 1.26 -3.83
N VAL A 149 -4.90 1.08 -3.36
CA VAL A 149 -5.69 2.10 -2.65
C VAL A 149 -5.32 2.24 -1.17
N ILE A 150 -4.49 1.36 -0.60
CA ILE A 150 -4.04 1.50 0.79
C ILE A 150 -2.89 2.54 0.88
N GLU A 151 -3.15 3.74 0.40
CA GLU A 151 -2.16 4.82 0.45
C GLU A 151 -2.17 5.58 1.77
N VAL A 152 -3.10 5.32 2.67
CA VAL A 152 -3.31 6.21 3.80
C VAL A 152 -3.32 5.48 5.13
N GLY A 153 -2.19 5.60 5.85
CA GLY A 153 -2.17 5.81 7.28
C GLY A 153 -2.79 4.75 8.19
N ILE A 154 -3.01 3.52 7.72
CA ILE A 154 -3.46 2.46 8.61
C ILE A 154 -2.25 1.90 9.30
N ASN A 155 -2.02 2.40 10.51
CA ASN A 155 -0.99 1.84 11.37
C ASN A 155 -1.52 0.60 12.06
N VAL A 156 -1.34 -0.57 11.42
CA VAL A 156 -1.59 -1.87 12.04
C VAL A 156 -0.25 -2.47 12.42
N SER A 157 0.16 -2.28 13.65
CA SER A 157 1.47 -2.74 14.16
C SER A 157 1.65 -4.26 14.08
N ASN A 158 0.55 -5.00 14.02
CA ASN A 158 0.54 -6.44 13.94
C ASN A 158 0.67 -6.98 12.50
N ALA A 159 0.44 -6.14 11.49
CA ALA A 159 0.64 -6.47 10.09
C ALA A 159 2.13 -6.35 9.73
N THR A 160 2.85 -7.45 9.86
CA THR A 160 4.31 -7.51 9.74
C THR A 160 4.79 -8.03 8.40
N VAL A 161 3.89 -8.54 7.57
CA VAL A 161 4.23 -9.08 6.25
C VAL A 161 3.42 -8.37 5.17
N MET A 162 4.09 -8.03 4.07
CA MET A 162 3.45 -7.52 2.86
C MET A 162 3.89 -8.34 1.66
N VAL A 163 2.92 -8.82 0.89
CA VAL A 163 3.14 -9.52 -0.38
C VAL A 163 2.65 -8.61 -1.51
N ILE A 164 3.49 -8.34 -2.48
CA ILE A 164 3.13 -7.52 -3.65
C ILE A 164 3.14 -8.44 -4.88
N TYR A 165 1.95 -8.69 -5.42
CA TYR A 165 1.78 -9.46 -6.64
C TYR A 165 2.07 -8.60 -7.86
N ASP A 166 2.70 -9.21 -8.89
CA ASP A 166 3.04 -8.54 -10.15
C ASP A 166 3.69 -7.17 -9.89
N SER A 167 4.73 -7.17 -9.03
CA SER A 167 5.42 -5.94 -8.58
C SER A 167 6.02 -5.12 -9.73
N ASP A 168 6.27 -5.74 -10.88
CA ASP A 168 6.71 -5.10 -12.14
C ASP A 168 5.66 -4.15 -12.75
N ARG A 169 4.38 -4.29 -12.35
CA ARG A 169 3.30 -3.39 -12.77
C ARG A 169 3.18 -2.12 -11.92
N PHE A 170 3.92 -2.04 -10.84
CA PHE A 170 3.89 -0.88 -9.95
C PHE A 170 5.03 0.08 -10.27
N GLY A 171 4.73 1.37 -10.29
CA GLY A 171 5.76 2.39 -10.33
C GLY A 171 6.58 2.42 -9.04
N LEU A 172 7.82 2.88 -9.12
CA LEU A 172 8.74 2.94 -7.98
C LEU A 172 8.15 3.66 -6.76
N SER A 173 7.46 4.77 -6.99
CA SER A 173 6.80 5.53 -5.92
C SER A 173 5.67 4.75 -5.24
N GLN A 174 4.96 3.90 -5.97
CA GLN A 174 3.90 3.05 -5.43
C GLN A 174 4.48 1.94 -4.56
N ILE A 175 5.59 1.33 -4.98
CA ILE A 175 6.29 0.31 -4.18
C ILE A 175 6.85 0.94 -2.89
N HIS A 176 7.39 2.15 -2.94
CA HIS A 176 7.85 2.86 -1.75
C HIS A 176 6.72 3.22 -0.77
N GLN A 177 5.53 3.47 -1.27
CA GLN A 177 4.35 3.72 -0.43
C GLN A 177 3.90 2.48 0.29
#